data_097802e62e453f0059057a282e4cc8df
#
_entry.id   097802e62e453f0059057a282e4cc8df
#
_cell.length_a   1.000
_cell.length_b   1.000
_cell.length_c   1.000
_cell.angle_alpha   90.00
_cell.angle_beta   90.00
_cell.angle_gamma   90.00
#
_symmetry.space_group_name_H-M   'P 1'
#
loop_
_entity.id
_entity.type
_entity.pdbx_description
1 polymer ?
#
loop_
_entity_poly.entity_id
_entity_poly.type
_entity_poly.pdbx_seq_one_letter_code
_entity_poly.pdbx_strand_id
1 'polypeptide(L)'
;MKCYIVDLSEEEYNALKEMADVNEGSYTKMAESYSNLKTSCDEMTAALSEKEAEISGYNTKIQEMTEQATEYTNSISELEAKVSAAENKYSEMETNYTALQEELEGAKA
;
A
#
# COMPACT_ATOMS: atom_id res chain seq x y z
N MET A 1 47.00 30.96 48.65
CA MET A 1 46.71 30.29 47.39
C MET A 1 48.01 29.89 46.72
N LYS A 2 48.22 28.60 46.48
CA LYS A 2 49.41 28.13 45.78
C LYS A 2 49.16 28.10 44.29
N CYS A 3 49.91 28.86 43.51
CA CYS A 3 49.90 28.78 42.06
C CYS A 3 50.97 27.82 41.59
N TYR A 4 50.60 26.81 40.87
CA TYR A 4 51.53 25.88 40.23
C TYR A 4 51.78 26.35 38.80
N ILE A 5 53.00 26.68 38.48
CA ILE A 5 53.43 26.94 37.12
C ILE A 5 53.94 25.63 36.56
N VAL A 6 53.29 25.13 35.55
CA VAL A 6 53.78 23.94 34.82
C VAL A 6 54.71 24.46 33.72
N ASP A 7 55.97 24.09 33.86
CA ASP A 7 56.99 24.43 32.87
C ASP A 7 57.03 23.30 31.84
N LEU A 8 56.41 23.57 30.69
CA LEU A 8 56.40 22.64 29.58
C LEU A 8 57.50 23.03 28.59
N SER A 9 58.19 22.03 28.06
CA SER A 9 59.08 22.27 26.93
C SER A 9 58.23 22.63 25.70
N GLU A 10 58.83 23.29 24.75
CA GLU A 10 58.17 23.64 23.50
C GLU A 10 57.62 22.41 22.77
N GLU A 11 58.37 21.31 22.81
CA GLU A 11 57.93 20.02 22.24
C GLU A 11 56.71 19.46 22.96
N GLU A 12 56.66 19.49 24.26
CA GLU A 12 55.52 19.02 25.08
C GLU A 12 54.30 19.91 24.82
N TYR A 13 54.46 21.21 24.75
CA TYR A 13 53.38 22.13 24.45
C TYR A 13 52.80 21.88 23.07
N ASN A 14 53.64 21.71 22.06
CA ASN A 14 53.20 21.41 20.69
C ASN A 14 52.49 20.06 20.61
N ALA A 15 52.97 19.05 21.32
CA ALA A 15 52.32 17.74 21.37
C ALA A 15 50.92 17.84 21.96
N LEU A 16 50.72 18.55 23.07
CA LEU A 16 49.43 18.77 23.70
C LEU A 16 48.49 19.55 22.79
N LYS A 17 48.99 20.53 22.11
CA LYS A 17 48.23 21.32 21.13
C LYS A 17 47.73 20.47 19.95
N GLU A 18 48.58 19.61 19.41
CA GLU A 18 48.20 18.68 18.34
C GLU A 18 47.14 17.72 18.80
N MET A 19 47.24 17.19 20.02
CA MET A 19 46.25 16.31 20.62
C MET A 19 44.90 17.02 20.78
N ALA A 20 44.90 18.26 21.22
CA ALA A 20 43.67 19.06 21.34
C ALA A 20 43.04 19.31 19.99
N ASP A 21 43.82 19.65 18.97
CA ASP A 21 43.33 19.86 17.60
C ASP A 21 42.74 18.58 17.00
N VAL A 22 43.37 17.44 17.20
CA VAL A 22 42.85 16.14 16.74
C VAL A 22 41.55 15.80 17.45
N ASN A 23 41.45 16.02 18.76
CA ASN A 23 40.22 15.77 19.52
C ASN A 23 39.07 16.69 19.08
N GLU A 24 39.35 17.94 18.82
CA GLU A 24 38.37 18.89 18.29
C GLU A 24 37.90 18.48 16.88
N GLY A 25 38.80 18.05 16.02
CA GLY A 25 38.47 17.54 14.69
C GLY A 25 37.60 16.28 14.76
N SER A 26 37.91 15.36 15.67
CA SER A 26 37.12 14.18 15.88
C SER A 26 35.71 14.49 16.40
N TYR A 27 35.61 15.43 17.34
CA TYR A 27 34.32 15.89 17.86
C TYR A 27 33.47 16.52 16.75
N THR A 28 34.05 17.37 15.92
CA THR A 28 33.35 17.99 14.79
C THR A 28 32.84 16.97 13.81
N LYS A 29 33.63 15.95 13.47
CA LYS A 29 33.21 14.85 12.60
C LYS A 29 32.06 14.05 13.18
N MET A 30 32.10 13.78 14.48
CA MET A 30 31.03 13.08 15.16
C MET A 30 29.74 13.90 15.18
N ALA A 31 29.84 15.21 15.40
CA ALA A 31 28.69 16.11 15.37
C ALA A 31 28.07 16.19 13.98
N GLU A 32 28.87 16.24 12.91
CA GLU A 32 28.40 16.20 11.54
C GLU A 32 27.71 14.87 11.23
N SER A 33 28.32 13.76 11.61
CA SER A 33 27.74 12.43 11.42
C SER A 33 26.41 12.27 12.16
N TYR A 34 26.32 12.78 13.37
CA TYR A 34 25.08 12.78 14.14
C TYR A 34 24.00 13.60 13.44
N SER A 35 24.33 14.80 12.98
CA SER A 35 23.41 15.67 12.26
C SER A 35 22.90 15.02 10.97
N ASN A 36 23.81 14.43 10.19
CA ASN A 36 23.45 13.71 8.96
C ASN A 36 22.57 12.51 9.24
N LEU A 37 22.88 11.75 10.27
CA LEU A 37 22.07 10.59 10.67
C LEU A 37 20.68 11.00 11.12
N LYS A 38 20.60 12.08 11.89
CA LYS A 38 19.31 12.62 12.33
C LYS A 38 18.45 13.07 11.14
N THR A 39 19.05 13.78 10.18
CA THR A 39 18.35 14.17 8.96
C THR A 39 17.85 12.97 8.18
N SER A 40 18.68 11.94 8.02
CA SER A 40 18.28 10.70 7.35
C SER A 40 17.13 9.99 8.08
N CYS A 41 17.16 9.94 9.39
CA CYS A 41 16.08 9.36 10.20
C CYS A 41 14.77 10.15 10.03
N ASP A 42 14.84 11.48 10.03
CA ASP A 42 13.67 12.34 9.84
C ASP A 42 13.07 12.15 8.43
N GLU A 43 13.92 12.07 7.41
CA GLU A 43 13.49 11.80 6.04
C GLU A 43 12.85 10.42 5.90
N MET A 44 13.44 9.40 6.51
CA MET A 44 12.88 8.04 6.51
C MET A 44 11.54 7.98 7.24
N THR A 45 11.41 8.70 8.35
CA THR A 45 10.17 8.77 9.12
C THR A 45 9.06 9.42 8.28
N ALA A 46 9.38 10.51 7.59
CA ALA A 46 8.44 11.17 6.69
C ALA A 46 8.03 10.26 5.52
N ALA A 47 8.99 9.58 4.90
CA ALA A 47 8.74 8.63 3.82
C ALA A 47 7.87 7.46 4.28
N LEU A 48 8.13 6.92 5.48
CA LEU A 48 7.33 5.86 6.08
C LEU A 48 5.88 6.30 6.28
N SER A 49 5.68 7.51 6.81
CA SER A 49 4.34 8.08 7.02
C SER A 49 3.57 8.24 5.70
N GLU A 50 4.24 8.69 4.64
CA GLU A 50 3.64 8.78 3.30
C GLU A 50 3.24 7.40 2.77
N LYS A 51 4.11 6.41 2.94
CA LYS A 51 3.83 5.04 2.51
C LYS A 51 2.68 4.41 3.28
N GLU A 52 2.59 4.66 4.56
CA GLU A 52 1.47 4.20 5.39
C GLU A 52 0.14 4.81 4.91
N ALA A 53 0.15 6.08 4.54
CA ALA A 53 -1.03 6.75 3.98
C ALA A 53 -1.41 6.15 2.61
N GLU A 54 -0.44 5.87 1.74
CA GLU A 54 -0.68 5.21 0.46
C GLU A 54 -1.27 3.80 0.65
N ILE A 55 -0.72 3.02 1.58
CA ILE A 55 -1.22 1.67 1.89
C ILE A 55 -2.66 1.74 2.39
N SER A 56 -2.97 2.69 3.26
CA SER A 56 -4.34 2.91 3.74
C SER A 56 -5.29 3.24 2.59
N GLY A 57 -4.85 4.10 1.67
CA GLY A 57 -5.62 4.43 0.46
C GLY A 57 -5.87 3.24 -0.45
N TYR A 58 -4.85 2.41 -0.66
CA TYR A 58 -4.99 1.19 -1.45
C TYR A 58 -5.91 0.16 -0.78
N ASN A 59 -5.83 0.02 0.54
CA ASN A 59 -6.72 -0.88 1.28
C ASN A 59 -8.19 -0.45 1.13
N THR A 60 -8.46 0.84 1.17
CA THR A 60 -9.80 1.38 0.93
C THR A 60 -10.28 1.06 -0.48
N LYS A 61 -9.43 1.23 -1.49
CA LYS A 61 -9.76 0.88 -2.88
C LYS A 61 -10.03 -0.60 -3.06
N ILE A 62 -9.23 -1.45 -2.43
CA ILE A 62 -9.42 -2.90 -2.49
C ILE A 62 -10.77 -3.27 -1.88
N GLN A 63 -11.14 -2.64 -0.77
CA GLN A 63 -12.45 -2.86 -0.14
C GLN A 63 -13.59 -2.45 -1.06
N GLU A 64 -13.53 -1.25 -1.65
CA GLU A 64 -14.53 -0.77 -2.60
C GLU A 64 -14.66 -1.67 -3.83
N MET A 65 -13.52 -2.11 -4.38
CA MET A 65 -13.51 -3.03 -5.53
C MET A 65 -14.09 -4.40 -5.16
N THR A 66 -13.83 -4.88 -3.95
CA THR A 66 -14.40 -6.15 -3.46
C THR A 66 -15.92 -6.04 -3.33
N GLU A 67 -16.42 -4.94 -2.81
CA GLU A 67 -17.86 -4.67 -2.71
C GLU A 67 -18.50 -4.62 -4.09
N GLN A 68 -17.89 -3.91 -5.04
CA GLN A 68 -18.37 -3.85 -6.43
C GLN A 68 -18.37 -5.24 -7.08
N ALA A 69 -17.32 -6.01 -6.88
CA ALA A 69 -17.24 -7.37 -7.41
C ALA A 69 -18.37 -8.25 -6.85
N THR A 70 -18.71 -8.09 -5.58
CA THR A 70 -19.83 -8.80 -4.95
C THR A 70 -21.17 -8.39 -5.58
N GLU A 71 -21.38 -7.08 -5.80
CA GLU A 71 -22.58 -6.56 -6.45
C GLU A 71 -22.72 -7.10 -7.89
N TYR A 72 -21.63 -7.13 -8.64
CA TYR A 72 -21.63 -7.68 -10.00
C TYR A 72 -21.92 -9.18 -10.01
N THR A 73 -21.35 -9.92 -9.07
CA THR A 73 -21.63 -11.36 -8.93
C THR A 73 -23.09 -11.60 -8.64
N ASN A 74 -23.69 -10.81 -7.75
CA ASN A 74 -25.13 -10.91 -7.45
C ASN A 74 -25.99 -10.57 -8.67
N SER A 75 -25.63 -9.55 -9.41
CA SER A 75 -26.32 -9.16 -10.64
C SER A 75 -26.25 -10.26 -11.71
N ILE A 76 -25.09 -10.87 -11.87
CA ILE A 76 -24.89 -12.00 -12.79
C ILE A 76 -25.80 -13.17 -12.38
N SER A 77 -25.84 -13.52 -11.09
CA SER A 77 -26.72 -14.59 -10.60
C SER A 77 -28.20 -14.30 -10.88
N GLU A 78 -28.65 -13.06 -10.68
CA GLU A 78 -30.02 -12.63 -10.98
C GLU A 78 -30.33 -12.74 -12.47
N LEU A 79 -29.39 -12.29 -13.31
CA LEU A 79 -29.56 -12.37 -14.77
C LEU A 79 -29.58 -13.81 -15.25
N GLU A 80 -28.72 -14.68 -14.71
CA GLU A 80 -28.73 -16.10 -15.01
C GLU A 80 -30.08 -16.75 -14.66
N ALA A 81 -30.64 -16.40 -13.52
CA ALA A 81 -31.96 -16.88 -13.12
C ALA A 81 -33.05 -16.40 -14.08
N LYS A 82 -33.00 -15.14 -14.53
CA LYS A 82 -33.95 -14.59 -15.50
C LYS A 82 -33.83 -15.26 -16.87
N VAL A 83 -32.62 -15.52 -17.33
CA VAL A 83 -32.35 -16.22 -18.58
C VAL A 83 -32.90 -17.64 -18.50
N SER A 84 -32.66 -18.35 -17.41
CA SER A 84 -33.17 -19.68 -17.19
C SER A 84 -34.70 -19.74 -17.19
N ALA A 85 -35.35 -18.78 -16.52
CA ALA A 85 -36.81 -18.66 -16.52
C ALA A 85 -37.37 -18.37 -17.92
N ALA A 86 -36.70 -17.49 -18.68
CA ALA A 86 -37.09 -17.17 -20.06
C ALA A 86 -36.94 -18.39 -20.98
N GLU A 87 -35.87 -19.15 -20.84
CA GLU A 87 -35.67 -20.40 -21.58
C GLU A 87 -36.77 -21.43 -21.30
N ASN A 88 -37.14 -21.56 -20.05
CA ASN A 88 -38.23 -22.46 -19.65
C ASN A 88 -39.57 -22.04 -20.25
N LYS A 89 -39.89 -20.73 -20.25
CA LYS A 89 -41.09 -20.20 -20.87
C LYS A 89 -41.09 -20.43 -22.38
N TYR A 90 -39.95 -20.22 -23.01
CA TYR A 90 -39.80 -20.46 -24.44
C TYR A 90 -40.06 -21.93 -24.78
N SER A 91 -39.49 -22.84 -24.01
CA SER A 91 -39.68 -24.27 -24.13
C SER A 91 -41.16 -24.68 -23.97
N GLU A 92 -41.86 -24.13 -22.97
CA GLU A 92 -43.29 -24.35 -22.77
C GLU A 92 -44.12 -23.84 -23.95
N MET A 93 -43.79 -22.64 -24.46
CA MET A 93 -44.46 -22.05 -25.61
C MET A 93 -44.26 -22.92 -26.86
N GLU A 94 -43.05 -23.41 -27.06
CA GLU A 94 -42.74 -24.30 -28.19
C GLU A 94 -43.52 -25.61 -28.12
N THR A 95 -43.63 -26.21 -26.93
CA THR A 95 -44.44 -27.38 -26.71
C THR A 95 -45.94 -27.14 -26.98
N ASN A 96 -46.46 -26.02 -26.48
CA ASN A 96 -47.85 -25.62 -26.73
C ASN A 96 -48.14 -25.37 -28.20
N TYR A 97 -47.18 -24.71 -28.90
CA TYR A 97 -47.29 -24.49 -30.32
C TYR A 97 -47.38 -25.77 -31.12
N THR A 98 -46.52 -26.72 -30.82
CA THR A 98 -46.49 -28.06 -31.43
C THR A 98 -47.81 -28.79 -31.20
N ALA A 99 -48.33 -28.76 -29.95
CA ALA A 99 -49.61 -29.38 -29.61
C ALA A 99 -50.77 -28.76 -30.38
N LEU A 100 -50.80 -27.43 -30.54
CA LEU A 100 -51.81 -26.73 -31.32
C LEU A 100 -51.72 -27.07 -32.81
N GLN A 101 -50.55 -27.23 -33.38
CA GLN A 101 -50.38 -27.70 -34.74
C GLN A 101 -50.93 -29.06 -34.98
N GLU A 102 -50.69 -29.99 -34.06
CA GLU A 102 -51.20 -31.35 -34.12
C GLU A 102 -52.74 -31.39 -34.03
N GLU A 103 -53.32 -30.59 -33.12
CA GLU A 103 -54.77 -30.44 -33.01
C GLU A 103 -55.37 -29.89 -34.30
N LEU A 104 -54.74 -28.87 -34.91
CA LEU A 104 -55.20 -28.28 -36.12
C LEU A 104 -55.15 -29.24 -37.31
N GLU A 105 -54.08 -30.02 -37.42
CA GLU A 105 -53.95 -31.06 -38.45
C GLU A 105 -54.99 -32.15 -38.27
N GLY A 106 -55.24 -32.59 -37.03
CA GLY A 106 -56.28 -33.53 -36.71
C GLY A 106 -57.67 -33.05 -37.05
N ALA A 107 -57.94 -31.74 -36.83
CA ALA A 107 -59.20 -31.14 -37.18
C ALA A 107 -59.45 -31.04 -38.71
N LYS A 108 -58.35 -30.94 -39.48
CA LYS A 108 -58.44 -30.92 -40.94
C LYS A 108 -58.66 -32.29 -41.59
N ALA A 109 -58.32 -33.30 -40.90
CA ALA A 109 -58.52 -34.67 -41.36
C ALA A 109 -60.00 -35.12 -41.29
#